data_6bfba8d7b90a06d370ca50a5fffc82d1
#
_entry.id   6bfba8d7b90a06d370ca50a5fffc82d1
#
_cell.length_a   1.000
_cell.length_b   1.000
_cell.length_c   1.000
_cell.angle_alpha   90.00
_cell.angle_beta   90.00
_cell.angle_gamma   90.00
#
_symmetry.space_group_name_H-M   'P 1'
#
loop_
_entity.id
_entity.type
_entity.pdbx_description
1 polymer ?
#
loop_
_entity_poly.entity_id
_entity_poly.type
_entity_poly.pdbx_seq_one_letter_code
_entity_poly.pdbx_strand_id
1 'polypeptide(L)'
;LSYVMLNGEAKKVPSFLMTNQNNLIISNEDFKNKVYLVEFFFTSCTTICPIMNKNMKRLENIFGTRDDFGIASFTIDPDNDKPRVLKKYSELFEVFSRNWHFLTSDKKSVYDLSNKGFNIFSSINPEVADGFEHQGYFALIDKKGYIRSRLDSYGNPIVYYLGIDQENKQTISGTDMLIEDIPKLFNE
;
A
#
# COMPACT_ATOMS: atom_id res chain seq x y z
N LEU A 1 -4.00 -6.48 17.17
CA LEU A 1 -3.49 -5.21 16.62
C LEU A 1 -4.40 -4.06 17.03
N SER A 2 -3.83 -2.86 17.25
CA SER A 2 -4.61 -1.68 17.55
C SER A 2 -5.20 -1.03 16.29
N TYR A 3 -6.24 -0.25 16.47
CA TYR A 3 -6.73 0.66 15.44
C TYR A 3 -5.84 1.90 15.40
N VAL A 4 -5.56 2.40 14.19
CA VAL A 4 -5.01 3.74 14.05
C VAL A 4 -6.15 4.73 14.29
N MET A 5 -5.94 5.69 15.19
CA MET A 5 -6.96 6.64 15.60
C MET A 5 -6.74 8.00 14.93
N LEU A 6 -7.82 8.65 14.55
CA LEU A 6 -7.82 10.04 14.07
C LEU A 6 -8.97 10.79 14.77
N ASN A 7 -8.64 11.87 15.47
CA ASN A 7 -9.63 12.68 16.22
C ASN A 7 -10.52 11.86 17.20
N GLY A 8 -9.94 10.81 17.80
CA GLY A 8 -10.65 9.94 18.75
C GLY A 8 -11.47 8.82 18.12
N GLU A 9 -11.49 8.69 16.78
CA GLU A 9 -12.20 7.63 16.07
C GLU A 9 -11.23 6.70 15.33
N ALA A 10 -11.61 5.44 15.16
CA ALA A 10 -10.83 4.48 14.38
C ALA A 10 -10.80 4.90 12.90
N LYS A 11 -9.60 5.05 12.36
CA LYS A 11 -9.38 5.53 11.00
C LYS A 11 -9.74 4.46 9.98
N LYS A 12 -10.66 4.79 9.10
CA LYS A 12 -11.09 3.96 7.99
C LYS A 12 -10.48 4.45 6.67
N VAL A 13 -10.22 3.53 5.74
CA VAL A 13 -9.81 3.89 4.39
C VAL A 13 -10.91 4.72 3.73
N PRO A 14 -10.60 5.92 3.20
CA PRO A 14 -11.58 6.72 2.47
C PRO A 14 -12.12 5.98 1.24
N SER A 15 -13.31 6.33 0.82
CA SER A 15 -13.88 5.79 -0.43
C SER A 15 -13.03 6.19 -1.63
N PHE A 16 -12.77 5.24 -2.51
CA PHE A 16 -12.09 5.48 -3.78
C PHE A 16 -12.79 4.71 -4.92
N LEU A 17 -12.61 5.20 -6.13
CA LEU A 17 -13.03 4.58 -7.38
C LEU A 17 -11.94 4.84 -8.40
N MET A 18 -11.17 3.81 -8.78
CA MET A 18 -9.98 3.94 -9.61
C MET A 18 -9.89 2.82 -10.64
N THR A 19 -9.08 3.01 -11.66
CA THR A 19 -8.88 2.02 -12.72
C THR A 19 -7.62 1.21 -12.45
N ASN A 20 -7.69 -0.10 -12.59
CA ASN A 20 -6.52 -0.98 -12.38
C ASN A 20 -5.75 -1.28 -13.67
N GLN A 21 -4.66 -2.04 -13.56
CA GLN A 21 -3.78 -2.50 -14.65
C GLN A 21 -4.50 -3.32 -15.74
N ASN A 22 -5.68 -3.86 -15.47
CA ASN A 22 -6.51 -4.61 -16.43
C ASN A 22 -7.67 -3.76 -16.98
N ASN A 23 -7.61 -2.45 -16.77
CA ASN A 23 -8.65 -1.49 -17.18
C ASN A 23 -10.02 -1.75 -16.55
N LEU A 24 -10.04 -2.33 -15.34
CA LEU A 24 -11.24 -2.55 -14.55
C LEU A 24 -11.37 -1.46 -13.48
N ILE A 25 -12.61 -1.07 -13.20
CA ILE A 25 -12.91 -0.13 -12.11
C ILE A 25 -12.87 -0.91 -10.78
N ILE A 26 -12.08 -0.42 -9.85
CA ILE A 26 -11.87 -0.98 -8.52
C ILE A 26 -12.24 0.05 -7.46
N SER A 27 -12.89 -0.40 -6.41
CA SER A 27 -13.33 0.41 -5.28
C SER A 27 -13.06 -0.30 -3.95
N ASN A 28 -13.47 0.32 -2.85
CA ASN A 28 -13.43 -0.29 -1.52
C ASN A 28 -14.21 -1.63 -1.44
N GLU A 29 -15.26 -1.80 -2.26
CA GLU A 29 -16.07 -3.04 -2.27
C GLU A 29 -15.27 -4.26 -2.77
N ASP A 30 -14.27 -4.05 -3.64
CA ASP A 30 -13.39 -5.12 -4.12
C ASP A 30 -12.46 -5.66 -3.03
N PHE A 31 -12.24 -4.86 -1.99
CA PHE A 31 -11.44 -5.22 -0.81
C PHE A 31 -12.28 -5.61 0.42
N LYS A 32 -13.61 -5.64 0.28
CA LYS A 32 -14.49 -6.05 1.37
C LYS A 32 -14.22 -7.49 1.81
N ASN A 33 -14.19 -7.72 3.13
CA ASN A 33 -13.86 -9.00 3.75
C ASN A 33 -12.43 -9.49 3.44
N LYS A 34 -11.54 -8.62 2.98
CA LYS A 34 -10.12 -8.92 2.79
C LYS A 34 -9.28 -8.13 3.78
N VAL A 35 -8.24 -8.76 4.29
CA VAL A 35 -7.10 -8.07 4.86
C VAL A 35 -6.24 -7.60 3.68
N TYR A 36 -5.87 -6.33 3.64
CA TYR A 36 -5.09 -5.86 2.50
C TYR A 36 -4.04 -4.82 2.88
N LEU A 37 -3.07 -4.68 1.99
CA LEU A 37 -2.00 -3.71 2.11
C LEU A 37 -2.24 -2.55 1.15
N VAL A 38 -1.81 -1.37 1.57
CA VAL A 38 -1.83 -0.16 0.75
C VAL A 38 -0.43 0.40 0.66
N GLU A 39 -0.02 0.80 -0.54
CA GLU A 39 1.18 1.60 -0.81
C GLU A 39 0.89 2.69 -1.84
N PHE A 40 1.76 3.71 -1.85
CA PHE A 40 1.82 4.74 -2.88
C PHE A 40 3.17 4.63 -3.59
N PHE A 41 3.15 4.61 -4.93
CA PHE A 41 4.32 4.37 -5.77
C PHE A 41 4.20 5.14 -7.10
N PHE A 42 5.20 5.04 -7.97
CA PHE A 42 5.09 5.38 -9.39
C PHE A 42 6.07 4.55 -10.22
N THR A 43 5.72 4.27 -11.48
CA THR A 43 6.44 3.25 -12.26
C THR A 43 7.85 3.68 -12.70
N SER A 44 8.09 4.99 -12.83
CA SER A 44 9.40 5.54 -13.22
C SER A 44 10.32 5.85 -12.02
N CYS A 45 9.92 5.51 -10.81
CA CYS A 45 10.75 5.68 -9.60
C CYS A 45 12.00 4.80 -9.67
N THR A 46 13.17 5.41 -9.52
CA THR A 46 14.47 4.72 -9.55
C THR A 46 15.06 4.50 -8.16
N THR A 47 14.45 5.05 -7.13
CA THR A 47 14.98 5.09 -5.75
C THR A 47 14.33 4.05 -4.84
N ILE A 48 13.22 4.40 -4.19
CA ILE A 48 12.61 3.56 -3.14
C ILE A 48 11.58 2.55 -3.66
N CYS A 49 10.87 2.84 -4.75
CA CYS A 49 9.83 1.94 -5.26
C CYS A 49 10.32 0.54 -5.65
N PRO A 50 11.51 0.37 -6.25
CA PRO A 50 12.03 -0.98 -6.51
C PRO A 50 12.21 -1.82 -5.23
N ILE A 51 12.63 -1.19 -4.12
CA ILE A 51 12.77 -1.85 -2.82
C ILE A 51 11.39 -2.18 -2.24
N MET A 52 10.47 -1.21 -2.25
CA MET A 52 9.10 -1.39 -1.79
C MET A 52 8.40 -2.54 -2.52
N ASN A 53 8.45 -2.53 -3.86
CA ASN A 53 7.79 -3.56 -4.65
C ASN A 53 8.42 -4.94 -4.50
N LYS A 54 9.76 -5.04 -4.28
CA LYS A 54 10.39 -6.30 -3.90
C LYS A 54 9.88 -6.82 -2.56
N ASN A 55 9.72 -5.95 -1.58
CA ASN A 55 9.18 -6.29 -0.28
C ASN A 55 7.68 -6.66 -0.36
N MET A 56 6.91 -5.93 -1.18
CA MET A 56 5.50 -6.26 -1.45
C MET A 56 5.36 -7.61 -2.16
N LYS A 57 6.25 -7.91 -3.12
CA LYS A 57 6.32 -9.22 -3.78
C LYS A 57 6.59 -10.36 -2.79
N ARG A 58 7.44 -10.12 -1.78
CA ARG A 58 7.68 -11.10 -0.71
C ARG A 58 6.38 -11.39 0.06
N LEU A 59 5.58 -10.37 0.35
CA LEU A 59 4.27 -10.53 1.01
C LEU A 59 3.25 -11.23 0.10
N GLU A 60 3.23 -10.92 -1.19
CA GLU A 60 2.42 -11.65 -2.17
C GLU A 60 2.78 -13.13 -2.23
N ASN A 61 4.06 -13.47 -2.22
CA ASN A 61 4.50 -14.87 -2.26
C ASN A 61 4.00 -15.69 -1.06
N ILE A 62 3.77 -15.04 0.08
CA ILE A 62 3.27 -15.70 1.30
C ILE A 62 1.74 -15.75 1.32
N PHE A 63 1.08 -14.65 0.96
CA PHE A 63 -0.36 -14.48 1.18
C PHE A 63 -1.18 -14.38 -0.11
N GLY A 64 -0.56 -14.18 -1.27
CA GLY A 64 -1.23 -13.81 -2.52
C GLY A 64 -2.14 -14.88 -3.13
N THR A 65 -2.06 -16.13 -2.68
CA THR A 65 -2.97 -17.21 -3.09
C THR A 65 -4.29 -17.21 -2.31
N ARG A 66 -4.39 -16.41 -1.25
CA ARG A 66 -5.59 -16.33 -0.41
C ARG A 66 -6.64 -15.44 -1.05
N ASP A 67 -7.90 -15.84 -0.98
CA ASP A 67 -9.04 -15.03 -1.46
C ASP A 67 -9.37 -13.87 -0.52
N ASP A 68 -9.01 -14.00 0.77
CA ASP A 68 -9.24 -12.99 1.81
C ASP A 68 -8.01 -12.08 2.06
N PHE A 69 -7.05 -12.07 1.12
CA PHE A 69 -5.92 -11.13 1.12
C PHE A 69 -5.89 -10.32 -0.18
N GLY A 70 -5.46 -9.04 -0.09
CA GLY A 70 -5.32 -8.18 -1.25
C GLY A 70 -4.20 -7.14 -1.10
N ILE A 71 -3.87 -6.46 -2.20
CA ILE A 71 -2.90 -5.37 -2.25
C ILE A 71 -3.46 -4.26 -3.15
N ALA A 72 -3.41 -3.03 -2.67
CA ALA A 72 -3.78 -1.83 -3.41
C ALA A 72 -2.55 -0.91 -3.55
N SER A 73 -1.96 -0.89 -4.74
CA SER A 73 -0.82 -0.01 -5.07
C SER A 73 -1.34 1.18 -5.87
N PHE A 74 -1.35 2.38 -5.25
CA PHE A 74 -1.85 3.61 -5.87
C PHE A 74 -0.71 4.40 -6.49
N THR A 75 -0.77 4.67 -7.80
CA THR A 75 0.26 5.52 -8.42
C THR A 75 0.06 6.99 -8.05
N ILE A 76 1.18 7.68 -7.78
CA ILE A 76 1.21 9.14 -7.58
C ILE A 76 1.58 9.91 -8.86
N ASP A 77 1.84 9.19 -9.97
CA ASP A 77 2.08 9.76 -11.31
C ASP A 77 1.01 9.32 -12.32
N PRO A 78 -0.28 9.66 -12.10
CA PRO A 78 -1.37 9.18 -12.95
C PRO A 78 -1.36 9.74 -14.36
N ASP A 79 -0.56 10.77 -14.65
CA ASP A 79 -0.41 11.27 -16.00
C ASP A 79 0.37 10.30 -16.89
N ASN A 80 1.39 9.66 -16.36
CA ASN A 80 2.21 8.68 -17.05
C ASN A 80 1.75 7.24 -16.80
N ASP A 81 1.34 6.92 -15.59
CA ASP A 81 0.98 5.57 -15.15
C ASP A 81 -0.47 5.21 -15.53
N LYS A 82 -0.71 5.10 -16.84
CA LYS A 82 -2.00 4.61 -17.38
C LYS A 82 -2.11 3.08 -17.21
N PRO A 83 -3.31 2.48 -17.30
CA PRO A 83 -3.50 1.04 -17.11
C PRO A 83 -2.52 0.17 -17.90
N ARG A 84 -2.19 0.54 -19.15
CA ARG A 84 -1.20 -0.18 -19.97
C ARG A 84 0.21 -0.14 -19.37
N VAL A 85 0.61 0.99 -18.76
CA VAL A 85 1.93 1.12 -18.09
C VAL A 85 1.94 0.30 -16.83
N LEU A 86 0.89 0.40 -16.02
CA LEU A 86 0.70 -0.39 -14.80
C LEU A 86 0.69 -1.89 -15.08
N LYS A 87 0.11 -2.31 -16.22
CA LYS A 87 0.13 -3.73 -16.65
C LYS A 87 1.55 -4.22 -16.88
N LYS A 88 2.35 -3.48 -17.65
CA LYS A 88 3.76 -3.82 -17.88
C LYS A 88 4.56 -3.84 -16.59
N TYR A 89 4.28 -2.91 -15.69
CA TYR A 89 4.93 -2.86 -14.38
C TYR A 89 4.59 -4.09 -13.52
N SER A 90 3.32 -4.49 -13.48
CA SER A 90 2.91 -5.71 -12.77
C SER A 90 3.55 -6.99 -13.35
N GLU A 91 3.73 -7.04 -14.67
CA GLU A 91 4.42 -8.14 -15.36
C GLU A 91 5.92 -8.17 -15.03
N LEU A 92 6.57 -7.01 -14.90
CA LEU A 92 7.98 -6.92 -14.49
C LEU A 92 8.24 -7.53 -13.12
N PHE A 93 7.29 -7.38 -12.18
CA PHE A 93 7.36 -7.98 -10.84
C PHE A 93 6.73 -9.38 -10.78
N GLU A 94 6.33 -9.97 -11.92
CA GLU A 94 5.73 -11.31 -11.97
C GLU A 94 4.54 -11.46 -11.01
N VAL A 95 3.69 -10.42 -10.95
CA VAL A 95 2.52 -10.41 -10.07
C VAL A 95 1.55 -11.49 -10.50
N PHE A 96 1.18 -12.38 -9.58
CA PHE A 96 0.26 -13.49 -9.84
C PHE A 96 -1.08 -13.39 -9.10
N SER A 97 -1.13 -12.61 -7.99
CA SER A 97 -2.36 -12.47 -7.22
C SER A 97 -3.41 -11.68 -7.99
N ARG A 98 -4.59 -12.26 -8.16
CA ARG A 98 -5.74 -11.58 -8.75
C ARG A 98 -6.26 -10.40 -7.90
N ASN A 99 -5.90 -10.37 -6.62
CA ASN A 99 -6.27 -9.34 -5.67
C ASN A 99 -5.18 -8.27 -5.48
N TRP A 100 -4.13 -8.26 -6.31
CA TRP A 100 -3.17 -7.15 -6.35
C TRP A 100 -3.54 -6.19 -7.48
N HIS A 101 -4.03 -5.03 -7.10
CA HIS A 101 -4.45 -3.98 -8.03
C HIS A 101 -3.48 -2.81 -8.00
N PHE A 102 -2.92 -2.49 -9.16
CA PHE A 102 -2.17 -1.26 -9.43
C PHE A 102 -3.17 -0.23 -9.95
N LEU A 103 -3.37 0.86 -9.21
CA LEU A 103 -4.52 1.74 -9.33
C LEU A 103 -4.11 3.14 -9.78
N THR A 104 -4.83 3.67 -10.76
CA THR A 104 -4.65 5.03 -11.28
C THR A 104 -6.00 5.76 -11.39
N SER A 105 -5.96 7.09 -11.28
CA SER A 105 -7.14 7.97 -11.42
C SER A 105 -6.69 9.36 -11.86
N ASP A 106 -7.49 10.39 -11.61
CA ASP A 106 -7.03 11.78 -11.74
C ASP A 106 -6.09 12.15 -10.57
N LYS A 107 -5.22 13.15 -10.81
CA LYS A 107 -4.25 13.63 -9.81
C LYS A 107 -4.90 13.99 -8.48
N LYS A 108 -6.00 14.74 -8.54
CA LYS A 108 -6.66 15.22 -7.33
C LYS A 108 -7.13 14.07 -6.46
N SER A 109 -7.76 13.06 -7.05
CA SER A 109 -8.24 11.86 -6.33
C SER A 109 -7.10 11.09 -5.67
N VAL A 110 -5.99 10.90 -6.38
CA VAL A 110 -4.82 10.19 -5.83
C VAL A 110 -4.17 10.96 -4.70
N TYR A 111 -3.91 12.25 -4.88
CA TYR A 111 -3.25 13.07 -3.84
C TYR A 111 -4.15 13.33 -2.63
N ASP A 112 -5.46 13.47 -2.82
CA ASP A 112 -6.40 13.56 -1.71
C ASP A 112 -6.42 12.25 -0.91
N LEU A 113 -6.38 11.09 -1.58
CA LEU A 113 -6.32 9.79 -0.92
C LEU A 113 -5.01 9.62 -0.13
N SER A 114 -3.86 9.92 -0.74
CA SER A 114 -2.54 9.82 -0.12
C SER A 114 -2.40 10.79 1.06
N ASN A 115 -2.56 12.08 0.82
CA ASN A 115 -2.21 13.13 1.79
C ASN A 115 -3.28 13.32 2.86
N LYS A 116 -4.57 13.34 2.50
CA LYS A 116 -5.69 13.54 3.44
C LYS A 116 -6.24 12.21 3.95
N GLY A 117 -6.33 11.23 3.07
CA GLY A 117 -6.86 9.91 3.38
C GLY A 117 -5.94 9.11 4.29
N PHE A 118 -4.73 8.86 3.85
CA PHE A 118 -3.75 8.09 4.61
C PHE A 118 -2.80 8.96 5.45
N ASN A 119 -2.67 10.25 5.16
CA ASN A 119 -1.63 11.12 5.70
C ASN A 119 -0.22 10.56 5.40
N ILE A 120 -0.07 9.91 4.25
CA ILE A 120 1.20 9.50 3.66
C ILE A 120 1.54 10.56 2.62
N PHE A 121 2.59 11.34 2.90
CA PHE A 121 2.93 12.48 2.06
C PHE A 121 3.36 12.05 0.67
N SER A 122 2.78 12.71 -0.34
CA SER A 122 3.17 12.60 -1.75
C SER A 122 3.06 13.97 -2.41
N SER A 123 4.07 14.36 -3.19
CA SER A 123 4.06 15.60 -3.96
C SER A 123 4.89 15.50 -5.23
N ILE A 124 4.60 16.39 -6.19
CA ILE A 124 5.48 16.65 -7.33
C ILE A 124 6.58 17.60 -6.85
N ASN A 125 7.84 17.20 -7.01
CA ASN A 125 8.99 18.05 -6.71
C ASN A 125 10.07 17.86 -7.79
N PRO A 126 10.18 18.80 -8.74
CA PRO A 126 11.18 18.70 -9.81
C PRO A 126 12.64 18.75 -9.35
N GLU A 127 12.88 19.12 -8.09
CA GLU A 127 14.24 19.24 -7.53
C GLU A 127 14.79 17.91 -6.98
N VAL A 128 13.92 16.91 -6.82
CA VAL A 128 14.35 15.57 -6.39
C VAL A 128 14.47 14.61 -7.56
N ALA A 129 15.22 13.54 -7.35
CA ALA A 129 15.33 12.46 -8.33
C ALA A 129 13.92 11.97 -8.70
N ASP A 130 13.70 11.71 -9.99
CA ASP A 130 12.44 11.23 -10.56
C ASP A 130 11.24 12.22 -10.49
N GLY A 131 11.43 13.43 -9.92
CA GLY A 131 10.42 14.49 -9.93
C GLY A 131 9.27 14.35 -8.94
N PHE A 132 9.31 13.36 -8.04
CA PHE A 132 8.27 13.10 -7.04
C PHE A 132 8.86 12.81 -5.67
N GLU A 133 8.17 13.28 -4.64
CA GLU A 133 8.44 12.91 -3.24
C GLU A 133 7.32 12.01 -2.75
N HIS A 134 7.66 10.90 -2.12
CA HIS A 134 6.72 10.07 -1.38
C HIS A 134 7.40 9.33 -0.24
N GLN A 135 6.60 8.94 0.75
CA GLN A 135 7.07 8.17 1.90
C GLN A 135 6.95 6.67 1.62
N GLY A 136 7.99 5.93 1.99
CA GLY A 136 8.10 4.49 1.75
C GLY A 136 7.38 3.64 2.80
N TYR A 137 6.08 3.85 2.99
CA TYR A 137 5.27 3.14 3.99
C TYR A 137 4.24 2.23 3.37
N PHE A 138 3.93 1.14 4.10
CA PHE A 138 2.78 0.27 3.87
C PHE A 138 1.75 0.48 4.97
N ALA A 139 0.48 0.60 4.59
CA ALA A 139 -0.64 0.57 5.53
C ALA A 139 -1.27 -0.83 5.54
N LEU A 140 -1.58 -1.35 6.73
CA LEU A 140 -2.28 -2.62 6.92
C LEU A 140 -3.74 -2.35 7.21
N ILE A 141 -4.65 -2.96 6.44
CA ILE A 141 -6.09 -2.73 6.51
C ILE A 141 -6.80 -4.04 6.87
N ASP A 142 -7.74 -3.98 7.80
CA ASP A 142 -8.55 -5.13 8.18
C ASP A 142 -9.75 -5.37 7.25
N LYS A 143 -10.46 -6.48 7.46
CA LYS A 143 -11.63 -6.91 6.67
C LYS A 143 -12.80 -5.91 6.66
N LYS A 144 -12.82 -4.97 7.62
CA LYS A 144 -13.84 -3.92 7.76
C LYS A 144 -13.40 -2.57 7.18
N GLY A 145 -12.16 -2.51 6.66
CA GLY A 145 -11.57 -1.33 6.04
C GLY A 145 -10.93 -0.35 7.03
N TYR A 146 -10.61 -0.77 8.25
CA TYR A 146 -9.90 0.05 9.23
C TYR A 146 -8.39 -0.14 9.13
N ILE A 147 -7.65 0.95 9.31
CA ILE A 147 -6.19 0.93 9.37
C ILE A 147 -5.76 0.36 10.71
N ARG A 148 -4.94 -0.68 10.66
CA ARG A 148 -4.46 -1.43 11.83
C ARG A 148 -2.95 -1.32 11.97
N SER A 149 -2.48 -1.38 13.19
CA SER A 149 -1.05 -1.23 13.49
C SER A 149 -0.68 -2.04 14.73
N ARG A 150 0.57 -2.51 14.78
CA ARG A 150 1.14 -2.98 16.04
C ARG A 150 1.48 -1.80 16.95
N LEU A 151 1.68 -2.08 18.22
CA LEU A 151 2.23 -1.14 19.18
C LEU A 151 3.77 -1.27 19.20
N ASP A 152 4.44 -0.16 19.39
CA ASP A 152 5.87 -0.12 19.68
C ASP A 152 6.17 -0.55 21.13
N SER A 153 7.43 -0.51 21.54
CA SER A 153 7.86 -0.89 22.90
C SER A 153 7.33 0.04 24.01
N TYR A 154 6.78 1.20 23.63
CA TYR A 154 6.19 2.19 24.54
C TYR A 154 4.67 2.11 24.60
N GLY A 155 4.06 1.23 23.80
CA GLY A 155 2.61 1.07 23.72
C GLY A 155 1.91 2.03 22.75
N ASN A 156 2.66 2.72 21.88
CA ASN A 156 2.09 3.59 20.86
C ASN A 156 1.94 2.85 19.52
N PRO A 157 0.87 3.10 18.74
CA PRO A 157 0.75 2.58 17.39
C PRO A 157 1.90 3.08 16.50
N ILE A 158 2.58 2.18 15.76
CA ILE A 158 3.58 2.57 14.77
C ILE A 158 2.95 3.26 13.55
N VAL A 159 1.63 3.19 13.42
CA VAL A 159 0.74 3.71 12.38
C VAL A 159 0.93 2.98 11.05
N TYR A 160 2.11 3.03 10.45
CA TYR A 160 2.47 2.39 9.18
C TYR A 160 3.74 1.58 9.31
N TYR A 161 3.90 0.60 8.42
CA TYR A 161 5.06 -0.26 8.36
C TYR A 161 6.05 0.28 7.33
N LEU A 162 7.33 0.32 7.67
CA LEU A 162 8.36 0.80 6.74
C LEU A 162 8.53 -0.22 5.60
N GLY A 163 8.26 0.21 4.37
CA GLY A 163 8.35 -0.63 3.17
C GLY A 163 9.70 -0.61 2.46
N ILE A 164 10.59 0.30 2.88
CA ILE A 164 11.94 0.50 2.29
C ILE A 164 13.06 -0.12 3.13
N ASP A 165 12.72 -0.82 4.22
CA ASP A 165 13.72 -1.44 5.06
C ASP A 165 14.50 -2.53 4.29
N GLN A 166 15.80 -2.50 4.47
CA GLN A 166 16.67 -3.56 4.02
C GLN A 166 16.84 -4.56 5.16
N GLU A 167 17.04 -5.83 4.83
CA GLU A 167 17.29 -6.87 5.83
C GLU A 167 18.48 -6.49 6.72
N ASN A 168 18.18 -5.90 7.86
CA ASN A 168 19.15 -5.62 8.89
C ASN A 168 18.93 -6.61 10.04
N LYS A 169 19.93 -7.42 10.32
CA LYS A 169 19.87 -8.47 11.37
C LYS A 169 19.67 -7.94 12.80
N GLN A 170 19.69 -6.62 13.01
CA GLN A 170 19.60 -6.03 14.34
C GLN A 170 18.19 -5.51 14.71
N THR A 171 17.31 -5.31 13.74
CA THR A 171 15.93 -4.83 13.96
C THR A 171 14.96 -5.63 13.10
N ILE A 172 13.76 -5.88 13.61
CA ILE A 172 12.68 -6.51 12.84
C ILE A 172 12.25 -5.52 11.75
N SER A 173 12.32 -5.92 10.48
CA SER A 173 11.93 -5.09 9.36
C SER A 173 10.42 -4.85 9.32
N GLY A 174 9.96 -3.77 8.70
CA GLY A 174 8.54 -3.51 8.54
C GLY A 174 7.83 -4.62 7.75
N THR A 175 8.52 -5.22 6.79
CA THR A 175 8.02 -6.39 6.04
C THR A 175 7.90 -7.64 6.93
N ASP A 176 8.88 -7.90 7.81
CA ASP A 176 8.80 -9.02 8.76
C ASP A 176 7.69 -8.80 9.79
N MET A 177 7.52 -7.55 10.24
CA MET A 177 6.39 -7.18 11.10
C MET A 177 5.05 -7.48 10.43
N LEU A 178 4.90 -7.18 9.13
CA LEU A 178 3.68 -7.50 8.37
C LEU A 178 3.46 -9.00 8.23
N ILE A 179 4.52 -9.81 8.03
CA ILE A 179 4.41 -11.27 7.97
C ILE A 179 3.83 -11.83 9.28
N GLU A 180 4.20 -11.25 10.42
CA GLU A 180 3.67 -11.63 11.73
C GLU A 180 2.23 -11.10 11.99
N ASP A 181 1.90 -9.93 11.47
CA ASP A 181 0.68 -9.20 11.84
C ASP A 181 -0.52 -9.51 10.95
N ILE A 182 -0.32 -9.71 9.64
CA ILE A 182 -1.38 -10.06 8.69
C ILE A 182 -2.19 -11.29 9.15
N PRO A 183 -1.57 -12.41 9.59
CA PRO A 183 -2.31 -13.59 10.03
C PRO A 183 -3.25 -13.33 11.23
N LYS A 184 -2.93 -12.37 12.08
CA LYS A 184 -3.77 -12.01 13.23
C LYS A 184 -5.13 -11.47 12.78
N LEU A 185 -5.16 -10.71 11.68
CA LEU A 185 -6.37 -10.10 11.13
C LEU A 185 -7.24 -11.09 10.32
N PHE A 186 -6.68 -12.20 9.84
CA PHE A 186 -7.48 -13.23 9.18
C PHE A 186 -8.47 -13.90 10.14
N ASN A 187 -8.16 -13.92 11.43
CA ASN A 187 -8.95 -14.57 12.47
C ASN A 187 -9.90 -13.61 13.22
N GLU A 188 -9.87 -12.30 12.90
CA GLU A 188 -10.80 -11.29 13.39
C GLU A 188 -12.00 -11.15 12.43
#